data_50b3cd853a3f50d147d06f0b72c6d991
#
_entry.id   50b3cd853a3f50d147d06f0b72c6d991
#
_cell.length_a   1.000
_cell.length_b   1.000
_cell.length_c   1.000
_cell.angle_alpha   90.00
_cell.angle_beta   90.00
_cell.angle_gamma   90.00
#
_symmetry.space_group_name_H-M   'P 1'
#
loop_
_entity.id
_entity.type
_entity.pdbx_description
1 polymer ?
#
loop_
_entity_poly.entity_id
_entity_poly.type
_entity_poly.pdbx_seq_one_letter_code
_entity_poly.pdbx_strand_id
1 'polypeptide(L)'
;MKNKLILAFSGNDIFSGGGLHADLATYTVNGLHGFVAVTCLTTMTDKGFEVIPVEEEVFAQQLASLKDVPFSAIKIGLLPNLEIAEHALAFVKQHADIPVVLDPVLVCKENHDLEVSALREEIIKFFPHVSIITPNLAEAQLLTQKEIKSLEDMQAAAKELYDLGAKHVVIKGGNRLSKERAVDVYYDGQDFEIMESPVLASNNTGAGCTFASSIASQLLLGKSPLAAVQFSKDFVYRAIQRSDQYGVVQYEK
;
A
#
# COMPACT_ATOMS: atom_id res chain seq x y z
N MET A 1 -2.86 2.61 27.49
CA MET A 1 -2.04 3.07 26.33
C MET A 1 -2.22 2.06 25.21
N LYS A 2 -2.58 2.49 24.00
CA LYS A 2 -2.56 1.57 22.84
C LYS A 2 -1.14 1.05 22.65
N ASN A 3 -1.00 -0.25 22.40
CA ASN A 3 0.29 -0.82 22.03
C ASN A 3 0.75 -0.16 20.73
N LYS A 4 2.02 0.20 20.65
CA LYS A 4 2.59 0.83 19.45
C LYS A 4 3.19 -0.23 18.50
N LEU A 5 2.44 -1.33 18.30
CA LEU A 5 2.85 -2.48 17.48
C LEU A 5 2.08 -2.45 16.16
N ILE A 6 2.80 -2.48 15.07
CA ILE A 6 2.25 -2.46 13.71
C ILE A 6 2.82 -3.60 12.89
N LEU A 7 1.98 -4.30 12.13
CA LEU A 7 2.38 -5.39 11.25
C LEU A 7 2.31 -4.95 9.79
N ALA A 8 3.31 -5.35 8.99
CA ALA A 8 3.26 -5.28 7.54
C ALA A 8 3.28 -6.69 6.93
N PHE A 9 2.45 -6.92 5.92
CA PHE A 9 2.65 -7.98 4.93
C PHE A 9 3.39 -7.36 3.76
N SER A 10 4.63 -7.75 3.53
CA SER A 10 5.51 -7.00 2.65
C SER A 10 6.59 -7.86 2.01
N GLY A 11 6.93 -7.56 0.77
CA GLY A 11 8.07 -8.17 0.10
C GLY A 11 9.40 -7.53 0.53
N ASN A 12 10.47 -8.30 0.40
CA ASN A 12 11.83 -7.80 0.55
C ASN A 12 12.31 -7.22 -0.80
N ASP A 13 12.43 -5.90 -0.90
CA ASP A 13 13.07 -5.24 -2.04
C ASP A 13 14.60 -5.31 -1.86
N ILE A 14 15.28 -6.02 -2.77
CA ILE A 14 16.75 -6.22 -2.72
C ILE A 14 17.53 -4.91 -2.75
N PHE A 15 16.97 -3.85 -3.34
CA PHE A 15 17.59 -2.53 -3.38
C PHE A 15 17.14 -1.60 -2.26
N SER A 16 16.30 -2.09 -1.35
CA SER A 16 15.82 -1.35 -0.18
C SER A 16 15.01 -0.08 -0.48
N GLY A 17 14.61 0.14 -1.72
CA GLY A 17 13.83 1.33 -2.10
C GLY A 17 12.38 1.26 -1.63
N GLY A 18 11.79 0.06 -1.65
CA GLY A 18 10.41 -0.21 -1.28
C GLY A 18 10.26 -1.37 -0.29
N GLY A 19 9.08 -1.98 -0.29
CA GLY A 19 8.78 -3.15 0.50
C GLY A 19 9.00 -2.98 1.99
N LEU A 20 9.45 -4.05 2.65
CA LEU A 20 9.64 -4.09 4.11
C LEU A 20 10.62 -3.02 4.64
N HIS A 21 11.60 -2.60 3.83
CA HIS A 21 12.56 -1.57 4.23
C HIS A 21 11.88 -0.20 4.39
N ALA A 22 11.07 0.19 3.40
CA ALA A 22 10.28 1.41 3.45
C ALA A 22 9.26 1.39 4.60
N ASP A 23 8.62 0.23 4.83
CA ASP A 23 7.64 0.02 5.90
C ASP A 23 8.30 0.21 7.27
N LEU A 24 9.37 -0.53 7.58
CA LEU A 24 10.07 -0.46 8.86
C LEU A 24 10.70 0.90 9.12
N ALA A 25 11.31 1.54 8.09
CA ALA A 25 11.83 2.90 8.23
C ALA A 25 10.71 3.89 8.57
N THR A 26 9.55 3.78 7.91
CA THR A 26 8.37 4.62 8.19
C THR A 26 7.86 4.41 9.62
N TYR A 27 7.78 3.16 10.09
CA TYR A 27 7.35 2.86 11.46
C TYR A 27 8.31 3.43 12.50
N THR A 28 9.61 3.24 12.27
CA THR A 28 10.66 3.73 13.17
C THR A 28 10.59 5.24 13.37
N VAL A 29 10.47 6.02 12.28
CA VAL A 29 10.40 7.50 12.37
C VAL A 29 9.08 7.99 12.99
N ASN A 30 8.03 7.15 12.99
CA ASN A 30 6.78 7.44 13.70
C ASN A 30 6.76 6.92 15.16
N GLY A 31 7.88 6.37 15.65
CA GLY A 31 8.01 5.86 17.02
C GLY A 31 7.19 4.59 17.27
N LEU A 32 7.03 3.75 16.27
CA LEU A 32 6.30 2.49 16.33
C LEU A 32 7.26 1.29 16.26
N HIS A 33 6.85 0.17 16.85
CA HIS A 33 7.56 -1.09 16.72
C HIS A 33 6.94 -1.89 15.56
N GLY A 34 7.67 -1.98 14.45
CA GLY A 34 7.23 -2.68 13.24
C GLY A 34 7.56 -4.17 13.27
N PHE A 35 6.59 -4.97 12.84
CA PHE A 35 6.73 -6.39 12.51
C PHE A 35 6.48 -6.57 11.02
N VAL A 36 7.08 -7.62 10.46
CA VAL A 36 6.88 -7.96 9.05
C VAL A 36 6.63 -9.46 8.92
N ALA A 37 5.56 -9.83 8.21
CA ALA A 37 5.43 -11.14 7.59
C ALA A 37 5.86 -10.99 6.11
N VAL A 38 6.92 -11.67 5.73
CA VAL A 38 7.52 -11.55 4.39
C VAL A 38 6.68 -12.34 3.39
N THR A 39 6.22 -11.69 2.33
CA THR A 39 5.39 -12.28 1.27
C THR A 39 6.20 -12.76 0.07
N CYS A 40 7.30 -12.09 -0.23
CA CYS A 40 8.19 -12.43 -1.34
C CYS A 40 9.60 -11.85 -1.14
N LEU A 41 10.52 -12.39 -1.90
CA LEU A 41 11.86 -11.83 -2.09
C LEU A 41 11.94 -11.27 -3.51
N THR A 42 12.80 -10.28 -3.73
CA THR A 42 13.09 -9.80 -5.07
C THR A 42 14.55 -10.01 -5.42
N THR A 43 14.82 -10.23 -6.69
CA THR A 43 16.16 -10.40 -7.23
C THR A 43 16.31 -9.63 -8.53
N MET A 44 17.56 -9.34 -8.90
CA MET A 44 17.89 -8.82 -10.23
C MET A 44 18.67 -9.90 -10.96
N THR A 45 18.13 -10.37 -12.07
CA THR A 45 18.75 -11.38 -12.94
C THR A 45 19.05 -10.79 -14.31
N ASP A 46 19.65 -11.58 -15.20
CA ASP A 46 19.85 -11.18 -16.61
C ASP A 46 18.53 -10.92 -17.35
N LYS A 47 17.41 -11.46 -16.82
CA LYS A 47 16.06 -11.22 -17.35
C LYS A 47 15.38 -9.98 -16.74
N GLY A 48 16.02 -9.33 -15.79
CA GLY A 48 15.52 -8.16 -15.08
C GLY A 48 15.10 -8.42 -13.65
N PHE A 49 14.22 -7.55 -13.14
CA PHE A 49 13.71 -7.62 -11.77
C PHE A 49 12.68 -8.74 -11.65
N GLU A 50 12.90 -9.66 -10.71
CA GLU A 50 12.03 -10.80 -10.46
C GLU A 50 11.49 -10.77 -9.03
N VAL A 51 10.21 -11.18 -8.89
CA VAL A 51 9.53 -11.37 -7.61
C VAL A 51 9.38 -12.86 -7.37
N ILE A 52 9.94 -13.34 -6.26
CA ILE A 52 9.91 -14.75 -5.85
C ILE A 52 9.01 -14.85 -4.61
N PRO A 53 7.80 -15.41 -4.72
CA PRO A 53 6.95 -15.66 -3.56
C PRO A 53 7.69 -16.51 -2.51
N VAL A 54 7.45 -16.27 -1.23
CA VAL A 54 7.82 -17.25 -0.21
C VAL A 54 6.90 -18.47 -0.33
N GLU A 55 7.37 -19.61 0.10
CA GLU A 55 6.54 -20.81 0.14
C GLU A 55 5.30 -20.56 1.02
N GLU A 56 4.12 -21.03 0.57
CA GLU A 56 2.84 -20.87 1.26
C GLU A 56 2.92 -21.27 2.73
N GLU A 57 3.49 -22.46 3.00
CA GLU A 57 3.66 -22.99 4.36
C GLU A 57 4.52 -22.08 5.23
N VAL A 58 5.56 -21.47 4.66
CA VAL A 58 6.45 -20.54 5.38
C VAL A 58 5.67 -19.27 5.75
N PHE A 59 4.85 -18.73 4.84
CA PHE A 59 4.02 -17.58 5.15
C PHE A 59 2.97 -17.89 6.22
N ALA A 60 2.30 -19.03 6.13
CA ALA A 60 1.36 -19.50 7.15
C ALA A 60 2.03 -19.66 8.53
N GLN A 61 3.25 -20.17 8.60
CA GLN A 61 4.01 -20.28 9.84
C GLN A 61 4.42 -18.93 10.42
N GLN A 62 4.76 -17.93 9.57
CA GLN A 62 5.00 -16.56 10.02
C GLN A 62 3.74 -15.99 10.69
N LEU A 63 2.56 -16.13 10.05
CA LEU A 63 1.30 -15.65 10.61
C LEU A 63 0.94 -16.37 11.92
N ALA A 64 1.12 -17.68 11.98
CA ALA A 64 0.90 -18.46 13.20
C ALA A 64 1.80 -18.02 14.36
N SER A 65 3.03 -17.63 14.08
CA SER A 65 3.97 -17.08 15.07
C SER A 65 3.54 -15.71 15.62
N LEU A 66 2.80 -14.96 14.83
CA LEU A 66 2.36 -13.59 15.13
C LEU A 66 0.94 -13.49 15.71
N LYS A 67 0.20 -14.59 15.77
CA LYS A 67 -1.24 -14.62 16.12
C LYS A 67 -1.59 -13.99 17.47
N ASP A 68 -0.69 -14.10 18.46
CA ASP A 68 -0.93 -13.60 19.83
C ASP A 68 -0.27 -12.22 20.06
N VAL A 69 0.34 -11.61 19.03
CA VAL A 69 0.92 -10.27 19.14
C VAL A 69 -0.22 -9.23 19.07
N PRO A 70 -0.37 -8.35 20.09
CA PRO A 70 -1.47 -7.40 20.14
C PRO A 70 -1.21 -6.19 19.21
N PHE A 71 -1.30 -6.42 17.92
CA PHE A 71 -1.17 -5.36 16.93
C PHE A 71 -2.24 -4.28 17.08
N SER A 72 -1.88 -3.06 16.73
CA SER A 72 -2.79 -1.90 16.75
C SER A 72 -3.04 -1.33 15.35
N ALA A 73 -2.35 -1.82 14.34
CA ALA A 73 -2.64 -1.59 12.91
C ALA A 73 -1.94 -2.65 12.05
N ILE A 74 -2.44 -2.84 10.84
CA ILE A 74 -1.84 -3.70 9.81
C ILE A 74 -1.72 -2.91 8.50
N LYS A 75 -0.59 -3.06 7.79
CA LYS A 75 -0.44 -2.61 6.40
C LYS A 75 -0.23 -3.84 5.53
N ILE A 76 -0.95 -3.88 4.42
CA ILE A 76 -0.81 -4.92 3.40
C ILE A 76 -0.15 -4.28 2.18
N GLY A 77 0.98 -4.83 1.76
CA GLY A 77 1.66 -4.46 0.53
C GLY A 77 1.51 -5.53 -0.55
N LEU A 78 2.61 -5.85 -1.22
CA LEU A 78 2.63 -6.82 -2.31
C LEU A 78 2.23 -8.22 -1.83
N LEU A 79 1.17 -8.76 -2.41
CA LEU A 79 0.73 -10.15 -2.31
C LEU A 79 1.01 -10.81 -3.67
N PRO A 80 2.01 -11.68 -3.77
CA PRO A 80 2.56 -12.13 -5.07
C PRO A 80 1.71 -13.19 -5.78
N ASN A 81 0.84 -13.91 -5.06
CA ASN A 81 -0.02 -14.97 -5.58
C ASN A 81 -1.28 -15.14 -4.73
N LEU A 82 -2.16 -16.05 -5.16
CA LEU A 82 -3.46 -16.29 -4.51
C LEU A 82 -3.31 -16.91 -3.12
N GLU A 83 -2.42 -17.87 -2.96
CA GLU A 83 -2.22 -18.61 -1.71
C GLU A 83 -1.80 -17.65 -0.58
N ILE A 84 -0.82 -16.79 -0.85
CA ILE A 84 -0.39 -15.75 0.09
C ILE A 84 -1.53 -14.76 0.38
N ALA A 85 -2.30 -14.38 -0.63
CA ALA A 85 -3.44 -13.46 -0.47
C ALA A 85 -4.56 -14.07 0.39
N GLU A 86 -4.89 -15.34 0.21
CA GLU A 86 -5.89 -16.04 1.00
C GLU A 86 -5.51 -16.14 2.49
N HIS A 87 -4.25 -16.50 2.79
CA HIS A 87 -3.73 -16.50 4.16
C HIS A 87 -3.74 -15.11 4.80
N ALA A 88 -3.34 -14.08 4.04
CA ALA A 88 -3.36 -12.70 4.49
C ALA A 88 -4.80 -12.24 4.80
N LEU A 89 -5.77 -12.55 3.93
CA LEU A 89 -7.17 -12.22 4.14
C LEU A 89 -7.75 -12.92 5.38
N ALA A 90 -7.44 -14.20 5.57
CA ALA A 90 -7.87 -14.95 6.75
C ALA A 90 -7.34 -14.32 8.05
N PHE A 91 -6.08 -13.88 8.06
CA PHE A 91 -5.49 -13.18 9.20
C PHE A 91 -6.14 -11.83 9.46
N VAL A 92 -6.37 -11.02 8.41
CA VAL A 92 -7.03 -9.70 8.52
C VAL A 92 -8.45 -9.82 9.10
N LYS A 93 -9.21 -10.83 8.68
CA LYS A 93 -10.56 -11.08 9.22
C LYS A 93 -10.58 -11.35 10.73
N GLN A 94 -9.50 -11.89 11.30
CA GLN A 94 -9.36 -12.11 12.74
C GLN A 94 -8.99 -10.83 13.52
N HIS A 95 -8.62 -9.75 12.81
CA HIS A 95 -8.19 -8.47 13.37
C HIS A 95 -9.10 -7.30 12.94
N ALA A 96 -10.41 -7.54 12.88
CA ALA A 96 -11.41 -6.57 12.40
C ALA A 96 -11.56 -5.31 13.28
N ASP A 97 -11.01 -5.32 14.48
CA ASP A 97 -11.08 -4.26 15.49
C ASP A 97 -9.95 -3.21 15.37
N ILE A 98 -8.97 -3.45 14.51
CA ILE A 98 -7.84 -2.54 14.29
C ILE A 98 -7.83 -2.00 12.85
N PRO A 99 -7.23 -0.80 12.61
CA PRO A 99 -7.12 -0.26 11.26
C PRO A 99 -6.20 -1.12 10.39
N VAL A 100 -6.67 -1.39 9.17
CA VAL A 100 -5.91 -2.08 8.13
C VAL A 100 -5.82 -1.18 6.90
N VAL A 101 -4.63 -1.01 6.35
CA VAL A 101 -4.37 -0.26 5.11
C VAL A 101 -3.90 -1.24 4.03
N LEU A 102 -4.58 -1.24 2.89
CA LEU A 102 -4.21 -2.05 1.73
C LEU A 102 -3.60 -1.17 0.64
N ASP A 103 -2.34 -1.41 0.33
CA ASP A 103 -1.69 -0.94 -0.90
C ASP A 103 -1.79 -2.08 -1.93
N PRO A 104 -2.73 -2.02 -2.88
CA PRO A 104 -3.05 -3.15 -3.75
C PRO A 104 -2.05 -3.25 -4.90
N VAL A 105 -0.79 -3.59 -4.56
CA VAL A 105 0.30 -3.69 -5.51
C VAL A 105 0.04 -4.86 -6.46
N LEU A 106 -0.49 -4.56 -7.64
CA LEU A 106 -0.69 -5.50 -8.73
C LEU A 106 0.51 -5.41 -9.66
N VAL A 107 1.49 -6.28 -9.44
CA VAL A 107 2.69 -6.34 -10.31
C VAL A 107 2.30 -7.00 -11.62
N CYS A 108 1.96 -6.17 -12.61
CA CYS A 108 1.83 -6.62 -13.99
C CYS A 108 3.22 -6.76 -14.61
N LYS A 109 3.83 -7.92 -14.52
CA LYS A 109 4.89 -8.34 -15.43
C LYS A 109 4.37 -9.53 -16.22
N GLU A 110 4.08 -9.30 -17.51
CA GLU A 110 4.02 -10.26 -18.63
C GLU A 110 3.44 -11.67 -18.36
N ASN A 111 2.77 -11.89 -17.23
CA ASN A 111 2.16 -13.14 -16.84
C ASN A 111 0.67 -13.09 -17.21
N HIS A 112 0.26 -14.10 -17.89
CA HIS A 112 -1.07 -14.42 -18.39
C HIS A 112 -2.23 -13.63 -17.76
N ASP A 113 -3.05 -12.98 -18.57
CA ASP A 113 -4.25 -12.21 -18.19
C ASP A 113 -5.17 -12.91 -17.15
N LEU A 114 -5.14 -14.23 -17.10
CA LEU A 114 -5.93 -15.05 -16.17
C LEU A 114 -5.42 -14.97 -14.72
N GLU A 115 -4.10 -14.97 -14.49
CA GLU A 115 -3.52 -14.88 -13.14
C GLU A 115 -3.73 -13.49 -12.54
N VAL A 116 -3.60 -12.45 -13.36
CA VAL A 116 -3.88 -11.07 -12.93
C VAL A 116 -5.35 -10.90 -12.58
N SER A 117 -6.27 -11.49 -13.36
CA SER A 117 -7.69 -11.43 -13.08
C SER A 117 -8.05 -12.15 -11.79
N ALA A 118 -7.48 -13.32 -11.51
CA ALA A 118 -7.73 -14.07 -10.28
C ALA A 118 -7.20 -13.32 -9.05
N LEU A 119 -5.99 -12.78 -9.13
CA LEU A 119 -5.41 -11.98 -8.04
C LEU A 119 -6.20 -10.68 -7.80
N ARG A 120 -6.70 -10.04 -8.86
CA ARG A 120 -7.59 -8.87 -8.75
C ARG A 120 -8.84 -9.22 -7.95
N GLU A 121 -9.51 -10.32 -8.27
CA GLU A 121 -10.71 -10.75 -7.55
C GLU A 121 -10.42 -11.05 -6.08
N GLU A 122 -9.27 -11.65 -5.80
CA GLU A 122 -8.85 -11.92 -4.42
C GLU A 122 -8.57 -10.61 -3.65
N ILE A 123 -7.90 -9.65 -4.26
CA ILE A 123 -7.64 -8.33 -3.67
C ILE A 123 -8.94 -7.59 -3.36
N ILE A 124 -9.96 -7.67 -4.21
CA ILE A 124 -11.27 -7.04 -3.95
C ILE A 124 -11.94 -7.63 -2.70
N LYS A 125 -11.74 -8.90 -2.38
CA LYS A 125 -12.28 -9.51 -1.15
C LYS A 125 -11.75 -8.87 0.15
N PHE A 126 -10.62 -8.16 0.11
CA PHE A 126 -10.12 -7.41 1.27
C PHE A 126 -10.91 -6.14 1.56
N PHE A 127 -11.56 -5.53 0.55
CA PHE A 127 -12.14 -4.19 0.66
C PHE A 127 -13.07 -4.01 1.87
N PRO A 128 -14.01 -4.92 2.16
CA PRO A 128 -14.88 -4.79 3.33
C PRO A 128 -14.14 -4.89 4.68
N HIS A 129 -12.93 -5.44 4.68
CA HIS A 129 -12.15 -5.73 5.88
C HIS A 129 -11.03 -4.73 6.15
N VAL A 130 -10.81 -3.77 5.24
CA VAL A 130 -9.75 -2.77 5.38
C VAL A 130 -10.33 -1.38 5.65
N SER A 131 -9.55 -0.52 6.27
CA SER A 131 -9.94 0.85 6.57
C SER A 131 -9.75 1.77 5.37
N ILE A 132 -8.65 1.60 4.65
CA ILE A 132 -8.29 2.43 3.48
C ILE A 132 -7.60 1.56 2.45
N ILE A 133 -7.90 1.80 1.17
CA ILE A 133 -7.15 1.28 0.03
C ILE A 133 -6.42 2.41 -0.68
N THR A 134 -5.20 2.13 -1.19
CA THR A 134 -4.33 3.15 -1.78
C THR A 134 -3.81 2.79 -3.18
N PRO A 135 -4.67 2.45 -4.16
CA PRO A 135 -4.20 2.14 -5.50
C PRO A 135 -3.56 3.34 -6.19
N ASN A 136 -2.54 3.10 -7.02
CA ASN A 136 -2.11 4.06 -8.02
C ASN A 136 -3.03 4.01 -9.24
N LEU A 137 -2.84 4.93 -10.23
CA LEU A 137 -3.69 4.98 -11.42
C LEU A 137 -3.74 3.66 -12.19
N ALA A 138 -2.62 2.95 -12.36
CA ALA A 138 -2.61 1.68 -13.07
C ALA A 138 -3.35 0.58 -12.30
N GLU A 139 -3.16 0.53 -10.99
CA GLU A 139 -3.86 -0.39 -10.10
C GLU A 139 -5.37 -0.09 -10.06
N ALA A 140 -5.75 1.19 -9.99
CA ALA A 140 -7.16 1.59 -10.05
C ALA A 140 -7.82 1.20 -11.38
N GLN A 141 -7.13 1.37 -12.52
CA GLN A 141 -7.60 0.91 -13.82
C GLN A 141 -7.79 -0.62 -13.87
N LEU A 142 -6.85 -1.38 -13.32
CA LEU A 142 -6.96 -2.84 -13.23
C LEU A 142 -8.11 -3.27 -12.33
N LEU A 143 -8.26 -2.64 -11.16
CA LEU A 143 -9.32 -2.96 -10.21
C LEU A 143 -10.72 -2.64 -10.76
N THR A 144 -10.90 -1.52 -11.42
CA THR A 144 -12.18 -1.09 -12.00
C THR A 144 -12.41 -1.58 -13.43
N GLN A 145 -11.36 -2.11 -14.09
CA GLN A 145 -11.39 -2.49 -15.51
C GLN A 145 -11.79 -1.31 -16.42
N LYS A 146 -11.44 -0.08 -16.02
CA LYS A 146 -11.74 1.15 -16.74
C LYS A 146 -10.48 1.99 -16.95
N GLU A 147 -10.47 2.72 -18.05
CA GLU A 147 -9.42 3.67 -18.34
C GLU A 147 -9.61 4.95 -17.51
N ILE A 148 -8.52 5.50 -16.97
CA ILE A 148 -8.52 6.73 -16.17
C ILE A 148 -7.57 7.73 -16.83
N LYS A 149 -8.14 8.80 -17.40
CA LYS A 149 -7.40 9.84 -18.15
C LYS A 149 -7.59 11.24 -17.58
N SER A 150 -8.54 11.45 -16.70
CA SER A 150 -8.89 12.74 -16.13
C SER A 150 -9.12 12.66 -14.61
N LEU A 151 -9.27 13.81 -13.98
CA LEU A 151 -9.66 13.89 -12.57
C LEU A 151 -11.06 13.33 -12.34
N GLU A 152 -11.97 13.57 -13.27
CA GLU A 152 -13.34 13.06 -13.24
C GLU A 152 -13.34 11.53 -13.31
N ASP A 153 -12.48 10.93 -14.14
CA ASP A 153 -12.32 9.48 -14.20
C ASP A 153 -11.76 8.92 -12.88
N MET A 154 -10.81 9.62 -12.24
CA MET A 154 -10.31 9.24 -10.92
C MET A 154 -11.42 9.24 -9.87
N GLN A 155 -12.27 10.27 -9.88
CA GLN A 155 -13.40 10.36 -8.96
C GLN A 155 -14.43 9.24 -9.23
N ALA A 156 -14.72 8.95 -10.49
CA ALA A 156 -15.60 7.85 -10.87
C ALA A 156 -15.04 6.49 -10.45
N ALA A 157 -13.74 6.26 -10.65
CA ALA A 157 -13.06 5.05 -10.20
C ALA A 157 -13.07 4.92 -8.67
N ALA A 158 -12.86 6.01 -7.93
CA ALA A 158 -12.90 5.99 -6.47
C ALA A 158 -14.29 5.61 -5.93
N LYS A 159 -15.37 6.09 -6.56
CA LYS A 159 -16.75 5.66 -6.23
C LYS A 159 -16.95 4.19 -6.49
N GLU A 160 -16.51 3.68 -7.63
CA GLU A 160 -16.64 2.27 -7.96
C GLU A 160 -15.88 1.37 -7.00
N LEU A 161 -14.66 1.73 -6.62
CA LEU A 161 -13.90 1.01 -5.61
C LEU A 161 -14.57 1.04 -4.22
N TYR A 162 -15.22 2.14 -3.89
CA TYR A 162 -16.07 2.23 -2.69
C TYR A 162 -17.27 1.30 -2.78
N ASP A 163 -17.96 1.27 -3.91
CA ASP A 163 -19.13 0.40 -4.14
C ASP A 163 -18.75 -1.09 -4.12
N LEU A 164 -17.50 -1.44 -4.45
CA LEU A 164 -16.93 -2.78 -4.29
C LEU A 164 -16.62 -3.14 -2.82
N GLY A 165 -16.85 -2.23 -1.89
CA GLY A 165 -16.78 -2.49 -0.44
C GLY A 165 -15.69 -1.74 0.32
N ALA A 166 -14.85 -0.96 -0.34
CA ALA A 166 -13.82 -0.18 0.34
C ALA A 166 -14.44 0.96 1.19
N LYS A 167 -13.99 1.13 2.43
CA LYS A 167 -14.53 2.18 3.32
C LYS A 167 -14.00 3.57 3.00
N HIS A 168 -12.72 3.66 2.63
CA HIS A 168 -12.06 4.87 2.16
C HIS A 168 -11.13 4.49 1.01
N VAL A 169 -11.11 5.33 -0.01
CA VAL A 169 -10.31 5.12 -1.23
C VAL A 169 -9.36 6.29 -1.43
N VAL A 170 -8.09 6.01 -1.67
CA VAL A 170 -7.12 7.00 -2.13
C VAL A 170 -6.52 6.56 -3.45
N ILE A 171 -6.86 7.21 -4.55
CA ILE A 171 -6.21 6.98 -5.84
C ILE A 171 -5.00 7.90 -5.97
N LYS A 172 -3.82 7.31 -6.06
CA LYS A 172 -2.55 8.02 -6.26
C LYS A 172 -2.36 8.32 -7.74
N GLY A 173 -2.60 9.56 -8.17
CA GLY A 173 -2.43 9.96 -9.57
C GLY A 173 -0.97 10.25 -9.93
N GLY A 174 -0.16 10.68 -8.96
CA GLY A 174 1.20 11.09 -9.21
C GLY A 174 1.27 12.18 -10.30
N ASN A 175 2.26 12.09 -11.19
CA ASN A 175 2.45 13.03 -12.30
C ASN A 175 1.80 12.58 -13.62
N ARG A 176 0.90 11.59 -13.58
CA ARG A 176 0.33 11.00 -14.82
C ARG A 176 -0.71 11.87 -15.48
N LEU A 177 -1.46 12.67 -14.71
CA LEU A 177 -2.46 13.61 -15.23
C LEU A 177 -1.88 14.99 -15.52
N SER A 178 -0.79 15.38 -14.85
CA SER A 178 -0.14 16.67 -15.04
C SER A 178 1.38 16.51 -14.86
N LYS A 179 2.14 17.22 -15.68
CA LYS A 179 3.61 17.26 -15.55
C LYS A 179 4.10 18.15 -14.42
N GLU A 180 3.26 19.07 -13.96
CA GLU A 180 3.60 20.08 -12.95
C GLU A 180 3.06 19.71 -11.56
N ARG A 181 1.92 19.03 -11.52
CA ARG A 181 1.19 18.72 -10.29
C ARG A 181 0.97 17.22 -10.12
N ALA A 182 1.37 16.69 -8.99
CA ALA A 182 1.00 15.35 -8.55
C ALA A 182 -0.36 15.42 -7.85
N VAL A 183 -1.37 14.75 -8.41
CA VAL A 183 -2.76 14.81 -7.96
C VAL A 183 -3.18 13.47 -7.39
N ASP A 184 -3.70 13.46 -6.16
CA ASP A 184 -4.32 12.29 -5.55
C ASP A 184 -5.77 12.61 -5.16
N VAL A 185 -6.64 11.62 -5.24
CA VAL A 185 -8.07 11.74 -4.90
C VAL A 185 -8.37 10.84 -3.73
N TYR A 186 -8.89 11.42 -2.63
CA TYR A 186 -9.50 10.67 -1.52
C TYR A 186 -11.02 10.70 -1.65
N TYR A 187 -11.67 9.60 -1.26
CA TYR A 187 -13.13 9.46 -1.21
C TYR A 187 -13.55 8.61 0.00
N ASP A 188 -14.55 9.07 0.74
CA ASP A 188 -15.06 8.43 1.97
C ASP A 188 -16.50 7.87 1.84
N GLY A 189 -17.04 7.90 0.62
CA GLY A 189 -18.42 7.51 0.34
C GLY A 189 -19.39 8.69 0.27
N GLN A 190 -18.99 9.87 0.71
CA GLN A 190 -19.78 11.11 0.65
C GLN A 190 -19.02 12.22 -0.08
N ASP A 191 -17.85 12.57 0.42
CA ASP A 191 -17.07 13.69 -0.04
C ASP A 191 -15.76 13.27 -0.72
N PHE A 192 -15.34 14.10 -1.67
CA PHE A 192 -14.03 14.02 -2.29
C PHE A 192 -13.09 15.05 -1.70
N GLU A 193 -11.84 14.64 -1.45
CA GLU A 193 -10.72 15.55 -1.21
C GLU A 193 -9.69 15.39 -2.31
N ILE A 194 -9.36 16.47 -3.00
CA ILE A 194 -8.33 16.50 -4.05
C ILE A 194 -7.06 17.08 -3.44
N MET A 195 -6.01 16.30 -3.41
CA MET A 195 -4.73 16.68 -2.83
C MET A 195 -3.70 16.87 -3.93
N GLU A 196 -3.08 18.02 -3.97
CA GLU A 196 -2.07 18.36 -4.97
C GLU A 196 -0.73 18.71 -4.33
N SER A 197 0.35 18.40 -5.03
CA SER A 197 1.71 18.84 -4.71
C SER A 197 2.49 19.07 -6.00
N PRO A 198 3.54 19.90 -5.99
CA PRO A 198 4.42 20.02 -7.15
C PRO A 198 5.06 18.66 -7.49
N VAL A 199 5.26 18.39 -8.77
CA VAL A 199 6.03 17.22 -9.21
C VAL A 199 7.51 17.46 -8.92
N LEU A 200 8.15 16.47 -8.33
CA LEU A 200 9.59 16.47 -8.06
C LEU A 200 10.32 15.64 -9.12
N ALA A 201 11.41 16.20 -9.66
CA ALA A 201 12.32 15.49 -10.55
C ALA A 201 13.31 14.62 -9.73
N SER A 202 12.76 13.76 -8.87
CA SER A 202 13.53 12.95 -7.91
C SER A 202 13.07 11.50 -8.00
N ASN A 203 13.89 10.58 -7.50
CA ASN A 203 13.54 9.17 -7.42
C ASN A 203 12.34 8.97 -6.48
N ASN A 204 11.31 8.30 -6.94
CA ASN A 204 10.11 8.01 -6.16
C ASN A 204 9.91 6.51 -5.85
N THR A 205 10.94 5.70 -6.07
CA THR A 205 10.91 4.27 -5.70
C THR A 205 10.61 4.14 -4.20
N GLY A 206 9.65 3.31 -3.83
CA GLY A 206 9.22 3.12 -2.45
C GLY A 206 8.24 4.16 -1.91
N ALA A 207 7.91 5.22 -2.67
CA ALA A 207 6.95 6.24 -2.23
C ALA A 207 5.56 5.64 -1.92
N GLY A 208 5.08 4.65 -2.70
CA GLY A 208 3.80 3.97 -2.46
C GLY A 208 3.79 3.22 -1.14
N CYS A 209 4.79 2.37 -0.88
CA CYS A 209 4.94 1.65 0.39
C CYS A 209 5.05 2.63 1.58
N THR A 210 5.87 3.68 1.45
CA THR A 210 6.01 4.73 2.46
C THR A 210 4.68 5.42 2.74
N PHE A 211 3.88 5.72 1.72
CA PHE A 211 2.57 6.34 1.85
C PHE A 211 1.59 5.47 2.63
N ALA A 212 1.41 4.22 2.22
CA ALA A 212 0.51 3.29 2.89
C ALA A 212 0.93 3.00 4.33
N SER A 213 2.23 2.83 4.59
CA SER A 213 2.78 2.62 5.94
C SER A 213 2.65 3.86 6.83
N SER A 214 2.79 5.06 6.26
CA SER A 214 2.53 6.30 6.98
C SER A 214 1.05 6.42 7.35
N ILE A 215 0.12 6.13 6.44
CA ILE A 215 -1.33 6.13 6.74
C ILE A 215 -1.63 5.15 7.88
N ALA A 216 -1.15 3.91 7.80
CA ALA A 216 -1.35 2.92 8.85
C ALA A 216 -0.80 3.38 10.21
N SER A 217 0.40 4.02 10.20
CA SER A 217 1.00 4.63 11.39
C SER A 217 0.12 5.73 11.98
N GLN A 218 -0.40 6.63 11.15
CA GLN A 218 -1.21 7.76 11.61
C GLN A 218 -2.59 7.33 12.12
N LEU A 219 -3.20 6.30 11.52
CA LEU A 219 -4.43 5.68 12.03
C LEU A 219 -4.20 5.03 13.41
N LEU A 220 -3.10 4.29 13.58
CA LEU A 220 -2.69 3.73 14.87
C LEU A 220 -2.54 4.84 15.93
N LEU A 221 -1.93 5.97 15.55
CA LEU A 221 -1.72 7.13 16.41
C LEU A 221 -3.01 7.93 16.68
N GLY A 222 -4.15 7.54 16.09
CA GLY A 222 -5.48 8.07 16.39
C GLY A 222 -5.97 9.20 15.48
N LYS A 223 -5.31 9.45 14.35
CA LYS A 223 -5.84 10.39 13.35
C LYS A 223 -7.09 9.81 12.66
N SER A 224 -7.97 10.70 12.21
CA SER A 224 -9.06 10.32 11.29
C SER A 224 -8.50 9.88 9.93
N PRO A 225 -9.25 9.09 9.13
CA PRO A 225 -8.79 8.62 7.83
C PRO A 225 -8.26 9.73 6.92
N LEU A 226 -9.02 10.80 6.71
CA LEU A 226 -8.59 11.94 5.89
C LEU A 226 -7.33 12.62 6.46
N ALA A 227 -7.28 12.88 7.76
CA ALA A 227 -6.11 13.50 8.38
C ALA A 227 -4.85 12.61 8.30
N ALA A 228 -5.01 11.28 8.36
CA ALA A 228 -3.92 10.33 8.16
C ALA A 228 -3.39 10.38 6.72
N VAL A 229 -4.28 10.47 5.74
CA VAL A 229 -3.93 10.55 4.32
C VAL A 229 -3.23 11.88 4.00
N GLN A 230 -3.77 13.02 4.47
CA GLN A 230 -3.17 14.34 4.27
C GLN A 230 -1.76 14.43 4.87
N PHE A 231 -1.60 13.99 6.12
CA PHE A 231 -0.28 13.90 6.76
C PHE A 231 0.70 13.05 5.94
N SER A 232 0.23 11.90 5.46
CA SER A 232 1.08 10.95 4.74
C SER A 232 1.48 11.47 3.36
N LYS A 233 0.64 12.29 2.69
CA LYS A 233 1.02 12.96 1.45
C LYS A 233 2.18 13.91 1.67
N ASP A 234 2.13 14.74 2.71
CA ASP A 234 3.22 15.66 3.06
C ASP A 234 4.48 14.90 3.49
N PHE A 235 4.32 13.81 4.24
CA PHE A 235 5.43 12.97 4.67
C PHE A 235 6.17 12.36 3.48
N VAL A 236 5.43 11.77 2.52
CA VAL A 236 6.01 11.17 1.31
C VAL A 236 6.63 12.24 0.41
N TYR A 237 6.01 13.41 0.27
CA TYR A 237 6.59 14.51 -0.49
C TYR A 237 7.99 14.86 0.02
N ARG A 238 8.16 15.02 1.36
CA ARG A 238 9.46 15.25 1.98
C ARG A 238 10.42 14.06 1.80
N ALA A 239 9.92 12.84 1.86
CA ALA A 239 10.74 11.64 1.62
C ALA A 239 11.27 11.58 0.17
N ILE A 240 10.46 11.98 -0.82
CA ILE A 240 10.88 12.10 -2.23
C ILE A 240 11.92 13.21 -2.40
N GLN A 241 11.78 14.36 -1.72
CA GLN A 241 12.77 15.43 -1.76
C GLN A 241 14.16 14.99 -1.26
N ARG A 242 14.20 14.02 -0.34
CA ARG A 242 15.44 13.47 0.24
C ARG A 242 15.92 12.19 -0.47
N SER A 243 15.23 11.73 -1.52
CA SER A 243 15.54 10.48 -2.21
C SER A 243 16.99 10.43 -2.70
N ASP A 244 17.50 9.23 -2.78
CA ASP A 244 18.78 8.92 -3.39
C ASP A 244 18.60 8.04 -4.65
N GLN A 245 19.66 7.41 -5.14
CA GLN A 245 19.61 6.55 -6.32
C GLN A 245 18.77 5.27 -6.13
N TYR A 246 18.51 4.85 -4.87
CA TYR A 246 17.81 3.62 -4.56
C TYR A 246 16.33 3.86 -4.20
N GLY A 247 15.97 5.02 -3.67
CA GLY A 247 14.58 5.33 -3.36
C GLY A 247 14.38 6.51 -2.43
N VAL A 248 13.16 6.63 -1.90
CA VAL A 248 12.79 7.69 -0.97
C VAL A 248 13.40 7.48 0.40
N VAL A 249 13.72 8.58 1.10
CA VAL A 249 14.33 8.55 2.44
C VAL A 249 13.36 9.09 3.48
N GLN A 250 12.93 8.23 4.42
CA GLN A 250 11.87 8.51 5.38
C GLN A 250 12.34 9.35 6.58
N TYR A 251 13.60 9.31 6.93
CA TYR A 251 14.17 10.05 8.07
C TYR A 251 14.71 11.43 7.66
N GLU A 252 14.78 12.35 8.63
CA GLU A 252 15.51 13.62 8.48
C GLU A 252 16.98 13.40 8.84
N LYS A 253 17.87 14.01 8.04
CA LYS A 253 19.32 13.99 8.29
C LYS A 253 19.69 15.03 9.33
#